data_bbd5aad0bbd7e1c3ceaea38b013192c0
#
_entry.id   bbd5aad0bbd7e1c3ceaea38b013192c0
#
_cell.length_a   1.000
_cell.length_b   1.000
_cell.length_c   1.000
_cell.angle_alpha   90.00
_cell.angle_beta   90.00
_cell.angle_gamma   90.00
#
_symmetry.space_group_name_H-M   'P 1'
#
loop_
_entity.id
_entity.type
_entity.pdbx_description
1 polymer ?
#
loop_
_entity_poly.entity_id
_entity_poly.type
_entity_poly.pdbx_seq_one_letter_code
_entity_poly.pdbx_strand_id
1 'polypeptide(L)'
;VCLNEQGDLLHNENIYPHQPKNQANEAIKKIGSLVDAYKIDAIAIGNGTASRETEELVKKVFFKDKVDVFVVSEAGASIYSASKIARDEFPNYDVTVRGSVSIGRRLQDPLAELVKIDAKSIGVGQYQHDVDQTKLKKSLDTTVESCVNTVGVNINTASESLLSYVSGIGPKLAENIVNYRNEKGSFTSRKEIKKVPRLGEKAFEQAAGFLRIKNGKNPLDNSAVHPESYVLVDKIAKDLNINIADLIGNKDILQKINLQHYVSETIGLPTLQDIVKELEKPGLDPREKAKVFSFDANIKTIADLKTGQLLPGIVNNITNFGCFVDIGIKESGLIHVSNLSDTFVKDVNAIVNLQQQITVKVLEVDVVRKRIQLALVK
;
A
#
# COMPACT_ATOMS: atom_id res chain seq x y z
N VAL A 1 8.12 2.23 -18.34
CA VAL A 1 7.49 3.51 -18.03
C VAL A 1 8.29 4.25 -16.99
N CYS A 2 8.38 5.59 -17.07
CA CYS A 2 8.91 6.47 -16.04
C CYS A 2 7.74 7.30 -15.49
N LEU A 3 7.63 7.36 -14.16
CA LEU A 3 6.57 8.07 -13.45
C LEU A 3 7.20 9.17 -12.58
N ASN A 4 6.47 10.29 -12.40
CA ASN A 4 6.82 11.29 -11.41
C ASN A 4 6.30 10.90 -10.01
N GLU A 5 6.55 11.72 -9.00
CA GLU A 5 6.08 11.50 -7.62
C GLU A 5 4.55 11.42 -7.49
N GLN A 6 3.81 12.02 -8.40
CA GLN A 6 2.36 12.01 -8.45
C GLN A 6 1.80 10.77 -9.18
N GLY A 7 2.67 9.94 -9.78
CA GLY A 7 2.31 8.78 -10.58
C GLY A 7 1.90 9.11 -12.02
N ASP A 8 2.23 10.32 -12.50
CA ASP A 8 1.97 10.69 -13.90
C ASP A 8 3.02 10.06 -14.81
N LEU A 9 2.58 9.63 -15.98
CA LEU A 9 3.45 9.02 -16.98
C LEU A 9 4.29 10.08 -17.70
N LEU A 10 5.60 10.06 -17.47
CA LEU A 10 6.56 10.96 -18.12
C LEU A 10 7.10 10.38 -19.42
N HIS A 11 7.36 9.06 -19.44
CA HIS A 11 7.93 8.38 -20.60
C HIS A 11 7.53 6.89 -20.62
N ASN A 12 7.40 6.35 -21.83
CA ASN A 12 7.22 4.92 -22.04
C ASN A 12 8.06 4.44 -23.22
N GLU A 13 8.62 3.26 -23.11
CA GLU A 13 9.39 2.62 -24.17
C GLU A 13 9.45 1.11 -23.93
N ASN A 14 9.49 0.32 -25.01
CA ASN A 14 9.65 -1.12 -24.94
C ASN A 14 11.14 -1.50 -24.95
N ILE A 15 11.48 -2.45 -24.08
CA ILE A 15 12.79 -3.13 -24.11
C ILE A 15 12.56 -4.63 -24.32
N TYR A 16 13.53 -5.32 -24.90
CA TYR A 16 13.42 -6.74 -25.24
C TYR A 16 14.63 -7.54 -24.72
N PRO A 17 14.83 -7.62 -23.38
CA PRO A 17 16.03 -8.23 -22.82
C PRO A 17 16.06 -9.75 -22.97
N HIS A 18 14.89 -10.39 -23.10
CA HIS A 18 14.72 -11.85 -23.11
C HIS A 18 14.46 -12.39 -24.51
N GLN A 19 14.49 -13.72 -24.64
CA GLN A 19 14.16 -14.37 -25.91
C GLN A 19 12.73 -14.00 -26.38
N PRO A 20 12.46 -13.92 -27.69
CA PRO A 20 13.36 -14.29 -28.80
C PRO A 20 14.37 -13.21 -29.21
N LYS A 21 14.18 -11.93 -28.85
CA LYS A 21 15.05 -10.84 -29.32
C LYS A 21 16.41 -10.78 -28.60
N ASN A 22 16.45 -11.14 -27.33
CA ASN A 22 17.66 -11.25 -26.49
C ASN A 22 18.58 -10.00 -26.54
N GLN A 23 18.00 -8.81 -26.46
CA GLN A 23 18.68 -7.50 -26.52
C GLN A 23 19.08 -7.02 -25.12
N ALA A 24 19.69 -7.86 -24.29
CA ALA A 24 19.99 -7.56 -22.90
C ALA A 24 20.92 -6.33 -22.73
N ASN A 25 21.96 -6.20 -23.55
CA ASN A 25 22.89 -5.07 -23.46
C ASN A 25 22.26 -3.73 -23.85
N GLU A 26 21.36 -3.74 -24.82
CA GLU A 26 20.59 -2.54 -25.20
C GLU A 26 19.64 -2.15 -24.10
N ALA A 27 18.95 -3.12 -23.50
CA ALA A 27 18.04 -2.89 -22.38
C ALA A 27 18.78 -2.31 -21.15
N ILE A 28 19.97 -2.85 -20.80
CA ILE A 28 20.82 -2.32 -19.72
C ILE A 28 21.17 -0.85 -19.97
N LYS A 29 21.68 -0.51 -21.17
CA LYS A 29 22.02 0.87 -21.53
C LYS A 29 20.80 1.79 -21.46
N LYS A 30 19.65 1.32 -21.97
CA LYS A 30 18.41 2.10 -22.00
C LYS A 30 17.91 2.39 -20.58
N ILE A 31 17.86 1.36 -19.70
CA ILE A 31 17.43 1.53 -18.31
C ILE A 31 18.36 2.55 -17.61
N GLY A 32 19.68 2.42 -17.74
CA GLY A 32 20.62 3.37 -17.14
C GLY A 32 20.40 4.80 -17.64
N SER A 33 20.22 5.00 -18.94
CA SER A 33 19.94 6.32 -19.53
C SER A 33 18.62 6.92 -19.03
N LEU A 34 17.57 6.13 -18.91
CA LEU A 34 16.25 6.60 -18.41
C LEU A 34 16.32 6.96 -16.91
N VAL A 35 17.02 6.16 -16.11
CA VAL A 35 17.24 6.45 -14.69
C VAL A 35 17.95 7.78 -14.51
N ASP A 36 19.03 8.02 -15.26
CA ASP A 36 19.77 9.28 -15.23
C ASP A 36 18.92 10.48 -15.71
N ALA A 37 18.20 10.30 -16.83
CA ALA A 37 17.43 11.38 -17.46
C ALA A 37 16.24 11.85 -16.62
N TYR A 38 15.54 10.91 -15.98
CA TYR A 38 14.34 11.19 -15.19
C TYR A 38 14.60 11.22 -13.68
N LYS A 39 15.86 11.05 -13.23
CA LYS A 39 16.28 11.03 -11.81
C LYS A 39 15.43 10.05 -11.00
N ILE A 40 15.41 8.78 -11.43
CA ILE A 40 14.58 7.73 -10.85
C ILE A 40 15.19 7.27 -9.52
N ASP A 41 14.40 7.28 -8.45
CA ASP A 41 14.80 6.82 -7.11
C ASP A 41 14.58 5.31 -6.92
N ALA A 42 13.59 4.74 -7.60
CA ALA A 42 13.21 3.34 -7.44
C ALA A 42 12.70 2.70 -8.74
N ILE A 43 12.95 1.39 -8.88
CA ILE A 43 12.47 0.59 -10.01
C ILE A 43 11.50 -0.45 -9.48
N ALA A 44 10.29 -0.50 -10.04
CA ALA A 44 9.28 -1.52 -9.79
C ALA A 44 9.30 -2.58 -10.89
N ILE A 45 9.41 -3.85 -10.52
CA ILE A 45 9.34 -5.00 -11.42
C ILE A 45 8.10 -5.81 -11.04
N GLY A 46 7.21 -6.10 -11.99
CA GLY A 46 6.07 -6.99 -11.75
C GLY A 46 6.53 -8.41 -11.39
N ASN A 47 5.83 -9.08 -10.48
CA ASN A 47 6.20 -10.41 -9.99
C ASN A 47 5.71 -11.58 -10.89
N GLY A 48 5.33 -11.31 -12.12
CA GLY A 48 4.88 -12.31 -13.08
C GLY A 48 5.99 -12.97 -13.88
N THR A 49 5.69 -13.27 -15.15
CA THR A 49 6.62 -13.94 -16.06
C THR A 49 7.91 -13.15 -16.22
N ALA A 50 9.04 -13.86 -16.18
CA ALA A 50 10.40 -13.30 -16.32
C ALA A 50 10.78 -12.23 -15.28
N SER A 51 10.11 -12.20 -14.12
CA SER A 51 10.39 -11.25 -13.03
C SER A 51 11.84 -11.38 -12.55
N ARG A 52 12.29 -12.60 -12.30
CA ARG A 52 13.66 -12.89 -11.82
C ARG A 52 14.74 -12.54 -12.82
N GLU A 53 14.52 -12.93 -14.07
CA GLU A 53 15.44 -12.60 -15.16
C GLU A 53 15.54 -11.09 -15.36
N THR A 54 14.45 -10.38 -15.16
CA THR A 54 14.41 -8.91 -15.21
C THR A 54 15.14 -8.30 -14.01
N GLU A 55 14.95 -8.84 -12.81
CA GLU A 55 15.68 -8.40 -11.61
C GLU A 55 17.19 -8.63 -11.76
N GLU A 56 17.61 -9.81 -12.27
CA GLU A 56 19.01 -10.09 -12.55
C GLU A 56 19.59 -9.17 -13.63
N LEU A 57 18.79 -8.79 -14.62
CA LEU A 57 19.21 -7.82 -15.64
C LEU A 57 19.42 -6.44 -15.04
N VAL A 58 18.47 -5.96 -14.22
CA VAL A 58 18.55 -4.65 -13.58
C VAL A 58 19.74 -4.55 -12.63
N LYS A 59 20.08 -5.63 -11.91
CA LYS A 59 21.30 -5.71 -11.07
C LYS A 59 22.60 -5.54 -11.85
N LYS A 60 22.62 -5.73 -13.17
CA LYS A 60 23.78 -5.50 -14.05
C LYS A 60 23.87 -4.07 -14.56
N VAL A 61 22.86 -3.25 -14.33
CA VAL A 61 22.87 -1.83 -14.71
C VAL A 61 23.74 -1.08 -13.73
N PHE A 62 24.66 -0.28 -14.24
CA PHE A 62 25.41 0.66 -13.42
C PHE A 62 24.58 1.93 -13.23
N PHE A 63 24.22 2.24 -12.00
CA PHE A 63 23.56 3.47 -11.62
C PHE A 63 24.58 4.42 -10.96
N LYS A 64 24.51 5.71 -11.28
CA LYS A 64 25.37 6.74 -10.66
C LYS A 64 25.01 6.98 -9.21
N ASP A 65 23.69 7.02 -8.94
CA ASP A 65 23.13 7.19 -7.62
C ASP A 65 22.50 5.87 -7.16
N LYS A 66 22.19 5.78 -5.87
CA LYS A 66 21.51 4.61 -5.32
C LYS A 66 20.09 4.55 -5.85
N VAL A 67 19.74 3.46 -6.53
CA VAL A 67 18.39 3.16 -7.01
C VAL A 67 17.91 1.87 -6.35
N ASP A 68 16.83 1.94 -5.62
CA ASP A 68 16.25 0.76 -4.98
C ASP A 68 15.38 -0.03 -5.98
N VAL A 69 15.50 -1.36 -5.99
CA VAL A 69 14.74 -2.23 -6.91
C VAL A 69 13.76 -3.07 -6.11
N PHE A 70 12.49 -3.01 -6.50
CA PHE A 70 11.40 -3.70 -5.83
C PHE A 70 10.67 -4.63 -6.79
N VAL A 71 10.34 -5.83 -6.30
CA VAL A 71 9.40 -6.73 -6.96
C VAL A 71 8.01 -6.44 -6.42
N VAL A 72 7.08 -6.08 -7.31
CA VAL A 72 5.74 -5.60 -6.98
C VAL A 72 4.70 -6.58 -7.51
N SER A 73 3.67 -6.87 -6.71
CA SER A 73 2.57 -7.72 -7.15
C SER A 73 1.85 -7.11 -8.36
N GLU A 74 1.71 -7.89 -9.43
CA GLU A 74 0.94 -7.51 -10.63
C GLU A 74 -0.48 -8.08 -10.64
N ALA A 75 -0.93 -8.70 -9.53
CA ALA A 75 -2.27 -9.26 -9.43
C ALA A 75 -3.35 -8.24 -9.84
N GLY A 76 -4.21 -8.58 -10.80
CA GLY A 76 -5.24 -7.70 -11.34
C GLY A 76 -4.76 -6.55 -12.23
N ALA A 77 -3.45 -6.39 -12.53
CA ALA A 77 -2.97 -5.32 -13.40
C ALA A 77 -3.53 -5.42 -14.83
N SER A 78 -3.71 -6.62 -15.35
CA SER A 78 -4.36 -6.85 -16.65
C SER A 78 -5.84 -6.45 -16.65
N ILE A 79 -6.54 -6.66 -15.53
CA ILE A 79 -7.94 -6.25 -15.38
C ILE A 79 -8.05 -4.72 -15.35
N TYR A 80 -7.20 -4.06 -14.57
CA TYR A 80 -7.11 -2.60 -14.59
C TYR A 80 -6.84 -2.07 -16.01
N SER A 81 -5.82 -2.58 -16.70
CA SER A 81 -5.39 -2.09 -18.00
C SER A 81 -6.49 -2.14 -19.07
N ALA A 82 -7.41 -3.12 -18.96
CA ALA A 82 -8.57 -3.27 -19.83
C ALA A 82 -9.82 -2.51 -19.33
N SER A 83 -9.80 -1.96 -18.12
CA SER A 83 -10.95 -1.28 -17.50
C SER A 83 -11.30 0.04 -18.18
N LYS A 84 -12.52 0.53 -17.90
CA LYS A 84 -12.93 1.88 -18.32
C LYS A 84 -12.05 2.94 -17.67
N ILE A 85 -11.75 2.79 -16.37
CA ILE A 85 -10.92 3.73 -15.59
C ILE A 85 -9.56 3.92 -16.27
N ALA A 86 -8.89 2.82 -16.63
CA ALA A 86 -7.59 2.90 -17.30
C ALA A 86 -7.65 3.51 -18.70
N ARG A 87 -8.76 3.29 -19.42
CA ARG A 87 -8.97 3.94 -20.73
C ARG A 87 -9.20 5.44 -20.59
N ASP A 88 -9.93 5.86 -19.59
CA ASP A 88 -10.20 7.27 -19.32
C ASP A 88 -8.93 7.99 -18.82
N GLU A 89 -8.10 7.34 -17.98
CA GLU A 89 -6.81 7.88 -17.52
C GLU A 89 -5.75 7.95 -18.65
N PHE A 90 -5.73 6.95 -19.53
CA PHE A 90 -4.71 6.79 -20.57
C PHE A 90 -5.34 6.45 -21.94
N PRO A 91 -6.11 7.35 -22.55
CA PRO A 91 -6.87 7.05 -23.79
C PRO A 91 -5.97 6.70 -24.97
N ASN A 92 -4.76 7.28 -25.03
CA ASN A 92 -3.84 7.14 -26.16
C ASN A 92 -2.80 6.01 -26.00
N TYR A 93 -2.88 5.24 -24.92
CA TYR A 93 -1.91 4.18 -24.62
C TYR A 93 -2.58 2.81 -24.64
N ASP A 94 -1.81 1.78 -24.98
CA ASP A 94 -2.27 0.41 -24.98
C ASP A 94 -2.34 -0.23 -23.58
N VAL A 95 -2.83 -1.45 -23.51
CA VAL A 95 -2.99 -2.20 -22.24
C VAL A 95 -1.65 -2.48 -21.58
N THR A 96 -0.56 -2.59 -22.34
CA THR A 96 0.79 -2.87 -21.81
C THR A 96 1.30 -1.67 -21.02
N VAL A 97 1.19 -0.48 -21.59
CA VAL A 97 1.59 0.77 -20.92
C VAL A 97 0.73 1.02 -19.69
N ARG A 98 -0.61 0.87 -19.81
CA ARG A 98 -1.54 1.02 -18.68
C ARG A 98 -1.21 0.07 -17.54
N GLY A 99 -0.94 -1.21 -17.84
CA GLY A 99 -0.53 -2.21 -16.85
C GLY A 99 0.79 -1.85 -16.17
N SER A 100 1.78 -1.40 -16.94
CA SER A 100 3.09 -1.00 -16.41
C SER A 100 3.00 0.23 -15.50
N VAL A 101 2.17 1.22 -15.86
CA VAL A 101 1.87 2.38 -14.99
C VAL A 101 1.25 1.93 -13.68
N SER A 102 0.27 1.02 -13.73
CA SER A 102 -0.37 0.48 -12.53
C SER A 102 0.63 -0.21 -11.60
N ILE A 103 1.55 -1.03 -12.13
CA ILE A 103 2.59 -1.68 -11.34
C ILE A 103 3.53 -0.65 -10.67
N GLY A 104 3.95 0.37 -11.41
CA GLY A 104 4.78 1.44 -10.85
C GLY A 104 4.07 2.23 -9.74
N ARG A 105 2.81 2.61 -9.96
CA ARG A 105 1.98 3.33 -8.97
C ARG A 105 1.72 2.53 -7.69
N ARG A 106 1.66 1.18 -7.78
CA ARG A 106 1.53 0.32 -6.58
C ARG A 106 2.74 0.42 -5.67
N LEU A 107 3.92 0.70 -6.19
CA LEU A 107 5.09 0.96 -5.35
C LEU A 107 4.96 2.29 -4.61
N GLN A 108 4.37 3.30 -5.25
CA GLN A 108 4.17 4.63 -4.67
C GLN A 108 3.04 4.63 -3.63
N ASP A 109 1.86 4.12 -4.00
CA ASP A 109 0.70 3.96 -3.12
C ASP A 109 -0.16 2.77 -3.58
N PRO A 110 0.03 1.58 -2.99
CA PRO A 110 -0.71 0.39 -3.38
C PRO A 110 -2.22 0.53 -3.15
N LEU A 111 -2.66 1.21 -2.09
CA LEU A 111 -4.08 1.37 -1.80
C LEU A 111 -4.76 2.25 -2.85
N ALA A 112 -4.16 3.39 -3.18
CA ALA A 112 -4.70 4.32 -4.17
C ALA A 112 -4.86 3.69 -5.56
N GLU A 113 -4.01 2.73 -5.89
CA GLU A 113 -4.09 2.03 -7.18
C GLU A 113 -5.01 0.80 -7.13
N LEU A 114 -4.94 -0.01 -6.07
CA LEU A 114 -5.72 -1.24 -5.98
C LEU A 114 -7.23 -1.01 -5.85
N VAL A 115 -7.68 0.11 -5.26
CA VAL A 115 -9.11 0.46 -5.19
C VAL A 115 -9.77 0.69 -6.55
N LYS A 116 -8.99 0.84 -7.62
CA LYS A 116 -9.49 0.94 -9.01
C LYS A 116 -9.91 -0.41 -9.57
N ILE A 117 -9.60 -1.51 -8.89
CA ILE A 117 -9.86 -2.88 -9.30
C ILE A 117 -10.88 -3.49 -8.33
N ASP A 118 -11.88 -4.21 -8.86
CA ASP A 118 -12.76 -5.01 -8.00
C ASP A 118 -11.92 -6.01 -7.19
N ALA A 119 -12.01 -5.95 -5.87
CA ALA A 119 -11.22 -6.79 -4.96
C ALA A 119 -11.37 -8.30 -5.27
N LYS A 120 -12.55 -8.73 -5.70
CA LYS A 120 -12.81 -10.11 -6.13
C LYS A 120 -11.97 -10.52 -7.34
N SER A 121 -11.62 -9.58 -8.21
CA SER A 121 -10.81 -9.84 -9.41
C SER A 121 -9.32 -10.04 -9.10
N ILE A 122 -8.85 -9.58 -7.93
CA ILE A 122 -7.48 -9.82 -7.47
C ILE A 122 -7.33 -11.25 -6.92
N GLY A 123 -8.44 -11.86 -6.47
CA GLY A 123 -8.47 -13.15 -5.81
C GLY A 123 -8.41 -13.03 -4.29
N VAL A 124 -9.47 -13.49 -3.61
CA VAL A 124 -9.62 -13.36 -2.16
C VAL A 124 -9.69 -14.69 -1.44
N GLY A 125 -9.64 -15.79 -2.19
CA GLY A 125 -9.62 -17.13 -1.63
C GLY A 125 -9.96 -18.21 -2.66
N GLN A 126 -9.46 -19.42 -2.42
CA GLN A 126 -9.67 -20.58 -3.31
C GLN A 126 -11.14 -20.86 -3.56
N TYR A 127 -11.99 -20.70 -2.54
CA TYR A 127 -13.42 -20.99 -2.57
C TYR A 127 -14.29 -19.75 -2.75
N GLN A 128 -13.75 -18.66 -3.28
CA GLN A 128 -14.50 -17.42 -3.47
C GLN A 128 -15.74 -17.57 -4.34
N HIS A 129 -15.78 -18.58 -5.22
CA HIS A 129 -16.91 -18.85 -6.11
C HIS A 129 -18.02 -19.71 -5.45
N ASP A 130 -17.71 -20.36 -4.32
CA ASP A 130 -18.63 -21.26 -3.61
C ASP A 130 -19.46 -20.54 -2.54
N VAL A 131 -19.18 -19.27 -2.28
CA VAL A 131 -19.92 -18.45 -1.31
C VAL A 131 -20.91 -17.52 -2.01
N ASP A 132 -21.87 -16.98 -1.24
CA ASP A 132 -22.82 -15.96 -1.73
C ASP A 132 -22.07 -14.73 -2.26
N GLN A 133 -22.19 -14.49 -3.56
CA GLN A 133 -21.45 -13.42 -4.24
C GLN A 133 -21.84 -12.02 -3.81
N THR A 134 -23.09 -11.83 -3.40
CA THR A 134 -23.58 -10.52 -2.90
C THR A 134 -23.00 -10.21 -1.53
N LYS A 135 -22.99 -11.21 -0.63
CA LYS A 135 -22.40 -11.08 0.70
C LYS A 135 -20.88 -10.91 0.61
N LEU A 136 -20.23 -11.68 -0.26
CA LEU A 136 -18.78 -11.54 -0.50
C LEU A 136 -18.44 -10.13 -0.95
N LYS A 137 -19.14 -9.60 -1.97
CA LYS A 137 -18.91 -8.23 -2.46
C LYS A 137 -19.08 -7.21 -1.33
N LYS A 138 -20.19 -7.28 -0.58
CA LYS A 138 -20.46 -6.36 0.52
C LYS A 138 -19.35 -6.42 1.59
N SER A 139 -18.88 -7.60 1.94
CA SER A 139 -17.81 -7.78 2.92
C SER A 139 -16.50 -7.18 2.42
N LEU A 140 -16.16 -7.39 1.15
CA LEU A 140 -14.97 -6.82 0.52
C LEU A 140 -15.03 -5.28 0.45
N ASP A 141 -16.16 -4.74 0.00
CA ASP A 141 -16.37 -3.28 -0.05
C ASP A 141 -16.23 -2.65 1.36
N THR A 142 -16.81 -3.27 2.38
CA THR A 142 -16.67 -2.82 3.78
C THR A 142 -15.20 -2.88 4.25
N THR A 143 -14.48 -3.93 3.89
CA THR A 143 -13.05 -4.08 4.24
C THR A 143 -12.21 -2.99 3.57
N VAL A 144 -12.43 -2.73 2.28
CA VAL A 144 -11.71 -1.68 1.53
C VAL A 144 -12.02 -0.31 2.13
N GLU A 145 -13.29 -0.01 2.41
CA GLU A 145 -13.71 1.23 3.08
C GLU A 145 -13.00 1.40 4.43
N SER A 146 -12.97 0.37 5.26
CA SER A 146 -12.27 0.39 6.55
C SER A 146 -10.78 0.67 6.38
N CYS A 147 -10.11 0.02 5.43
CA CYS A 147 -8.70 0.25 5.14
C CYS A 147 -8.43 1.69 4.68
N VAL A 148 -9.23 2.22 3.75
CA VAL A 148 -9.11 3.58 3.23
C VAL A 148 -9.28 4.61 4.35
N ASN A 149 -10.29 4.44 5.20
CA ASN A 149 -10.56 5.36 6.31
C ASN A 149 -9.47 5.29 7.39
N THR A 150 -8.92 4.10 7.67
CA THR A 150 -7.82 3.93 8.63
C THR A 150 -6.54 4.64 8.17
N VAL A 151 -6.19 4.53 6.90
CA VAL A 151 -5.03 5.22 6.31
C VAL A 151 -5.26 6.73 6.22
N GLY A 152 -6.49 7.14 5.88
CA GLY A 152 -6.83 8.51 5.54
C GLY A 152 -6.41 8.88 4.13
N VAL A 153 -7.07 9.87 3.56
CA VAL A 153 -6.95 10.20 2.14
C VAL A 153 -6.56 11.67 1.94
N ASN A 154 -5.50 11.93 1.18
CA ASN A 154 -5.17 13.29 0.78
C ASN A 154 -6.13 13.75 -0.33
N ILE A 155 -7.03 14.67 0.01
CA ILE A 155 -8.08 15.15 -0.90
C ILE A 155 -7.52 15.82 -2.18
N ASN A 156 -6.32 16.38 -2.09
CA ASN A 156 -5.70 17.10 -3.21
C ASN A 156 -5.07 16.18 -4.25
N THR A 157 -4.73 14.94 -3.88
CA THR A 157 -4.05 13.98 -4.78
C THR A 157 -4.87 12.74 -5.08
N ALA A 158 -5.89 12.45 -4.25
CA ALA A 158 -6.68 11.22 -4.38
C ALA A 158 -7.47 11.17 -5.69
N SER A 159 -7.55 9.97 -6.28
CA SER A 159 -8.44 9.68 -7.40
C SER A 159 -9.90 9.66 -6.97
N GLU A 160 -10.81 9.80 -7.92
CA GLU A 160 -12.25 9.62 -7.72
C GLU A 160 -12.55 8.25 -7.10
N SER A 161 -11.88 7.20 -7.60
CA SER A 161 -12.04 5.83 -7.08
C SER A 161 -11.66 5.72 -5.61
N LEU A 162 -10.55 6.34 -5.17
CA LEU A 162 -10.12 6.32 -3.78
C LEU A 162 -11.06 7.13 -2.89
N LEU A 163 -11.47 8.32 -3.33
CA LEU A 163 -12.40 9.18 -2.60
C LEU A 163 -13.76 8.51 -2.40
N SER A 164 -14.24 7.69 -3.34
CA SER A 164 -15.53 7.01 -3.23
C SER A 164 -15.62 6.00 -2.10
N TYR A 165 -14.47 5.55 -1.55
CA TYR A 165 -14.38 4.69 -0.37
C TYR A 165 -14.24 5.46 0.95
N VAL A 166 -14.17 6.79 0.91
CA VAL A 166 -14.18 7.59 2.14
C VAL A 166 -15.60 7.62 2.69
N SER A 167 -15.75 7.33 3.99
CA SER A 167 -17.04 7.34 4.67
C SER A 167 -17.77 8.66 4.44
N GLY A 168 -19.04 8.59 4.05
CA GLY A 168 -19.85 9.77 3.69
C GLY A 168 -19.63 10.30 2.26
N ILE A 169 -18.68 9.77 1.49
CA ILE A 169 -18.40 10.19 0.12
C ILE A 169 -18.72 9.06 -0.85
N GLY A 170 -19.87 9.14 -1.50
CA GLY A 170 -20.18 8.21 -2.60
C GLY A 170 -19.57 8.66 -3.93
N PRO A 171 -19.68 7.84 -5.00
CA PRO A 171 -19.03 8.11 -6.29
C PRO A 171 -19.33 9.50 -6.86
N LYS A 172 -20.58 10.00 -6.74
CA LYS A 172 -20.95 11.32 -7.25
C LYS A 172 -20.32 12.48 -6.50
N LEU A 173 -20.15 12.34 -5.18
CA LEU A 173 -19.43 13.34 -4.39
C LEU A 173 -17.93 13.30 -4.66
N ALA A 174 -17.36 12.11 -4.86
CA ALA A 174 -15.97 11.96 -5.25
C ALA A 174 -15.67 12.67 -6.58
N GLU A 175 -16.49 12.46 -7.60
CA GLU A 175 -16.44 13.18 -8.87
C GLU A 175 -16.51 14.70 -8.68
N ASN A 176 -17.46 15.17 -7.87
CA ASN A 176 -17.61 16.61 -7.61
C ASN A 176 -16.40 17.21 -6.88
N ILE A 177 -15.76 16.47 -5.97
CA ILE A 177 -14.53 16.91 -5.29
C ILE A 177 -13.38 17.05 -6.30
N VAL A 178 -13.20 16.05 -7.15
CA VAL A 178 -12.16 16.09 -8.20
C VAL A 178 -12.38 17.24 -9.16
N ASN A 179 -13.61 17.43 -9.65
CA ASN A 179 -13.95 18.52 -10.54
C ASN A 179 -13.73 19.89 -9.87
N TYR A 180 -14.16 20.04 -8.62
CA TYR A 180 -13.97 21.28 -7.87
C TYR A 180 -12.49 21.65 -7.73
N ARG A 181 -11.62 20.71 -7.35
CA ARG A 181 -10.18 20.99 -7.22
C ARG A 181 -9.52 21.29 -8.57
N ASN A 182 -9.98 20.68 -9.67
CA ASN A 182 -9.47 20.94 -11.01
C ASN A 182 -9.85 22.36 -11.49
N GLU A 183 -11.04 22.86 -11.10
CA GLU A 183 -11.53 24.18 -11.49
C GLU A 183 -11.04 25.30 -10.56
N LYS A 184 -10.99 25.07 -9.25
CA LYS A 184 -10.71 26.10 -8.22
C LYS A 184 -9.34 26.00 -7.61
N GLY A 185 -8.58 24.94 -7.93
CA GLY A 185 -7.28 24.65 -7.32
C GLY A 185 -7.38 23.77 -6.07
N SER A 186 -6.23 23.48 -5.49
CA SER A 186 -6.11 22.62 -4.30
C SER A 186 -6.80 23.21 -3.08
N PHE A 187 -7.42 22.35 -2.28
CA PHE A 187 -7.98 22.72 -0.98
C PHE A 187 -6.86 23.15 -0.03
N THR A 188 -7.05 24.27 0.65
CA THR A 188 -6.11 24.80 1.65
C THR A 188 -6.59 24.60 3.09
N SER A 189 -7.86 24.20 3.27
CA SER A 189 -8.43 23.86 4.58
C SER A 189 -9.62 22.91 4.44
N ARG A 190 -9.89 22.12 5.47
CA ARG A 190 -11.07 21.23 5.52
C ARG A 190 -12.39 22.01 5.40
N LYS A 191 -12.44 23.25 5.87
CA LYS A 191 -13.64 24.11 5.73
C LYS A 191 -13.99 24.38 4.26
N GLU A 192 -13.01 24.40 3.37
CA GLU A 192 -13.24 24.63 1.94
C GLU A 192 -13.98 23.45 1.27
N ILE A 193 -13.90 22.25 1.84
CA ILE A 193 -14.59 21.06 1.32
C ILE A 193 -16.10 21.27 1.29
N LYS A 194 -16.66 22.05 2.24
CA LYS A 194 -18.08 22.42 2.27
C LYS A 194 -18.54 23.23 1.05
N LYS A 195 -17.62 23.80 0.26
CA LYS A 195 -17.94 24.53 -0.98
C LYS A 195 -18.15 23.60 -2.19
N VAL A 196 -17.86 22.32 -2.04
CA VAL A 196 -18.05 21.32 -3.11
C VAL A 196 -19.55 21.15 -3.36
N PRO A 197 -20.01 21.21 -4.63
CA PRO A 197 -21.41 21.04 -4.95
C PRO A 197 -21.99 19.71 -4.43
N ARG A 198 -23.17 19.78 -3.82
CA ARG A 198 -23.90 18.64 -3.22
C ARG A 198 -23.23 18.00 -1.98
N LEU A 199 -22.13 18.51 -1.50
CA LEU A 199 -21.54 18.07 -0.25
C LEU A 199 -22.22 18.80 0.91
N GLY A 200 -23.22 18.15 1.48
CA GLY A 200 -23.97 18.70 2.62
C GLY A 200 -23.24 18.53 3.94
N GLU A 201 -23.75 19.17 5.00
CA GLU A 201 -23.14 19.15 6.34
C GLU A 201 -22.94 17.73 6.85
N LYS A 202 -23.95 16.86 6.75
CA LYS A 202 -23.88 15.47 7.19
C LYS A 202 -22.76 14.67 6.49
N ALA A 203 -22.58 14.85 5.17
CA ALA A 203 -21.51 14.20 4.43
C ALA A 203 -20.14 14.73 4.85
N PHE A 204 -20.03 16.04 5.11
CA PHE A 204 -18.83 16.65 5.64
C PHE A 204 -18.45 16.10 7.01
N GLU A 205 -19.40 16.06 7.96
CA GLU A 205 -19.18 15.50 9.30
C GLU A 205 -18.68 14.05 9.25
N GLN A 206 -19.26 13.23 8.38
CA GLN A 206 -18.82 11.83 8.23
C GLN A 206 -17.44 11.69 7.60
N ALA A 207 -17.06 12.55 6.66
CA ALA A 207 -15.85 12.41 5.88
C ALA A 207 -14.64 13.16 6.45
N ALA A 208 -14.86 14.25 7.18
CA ALA A 208 -13.83 15.22 7.53
C ALA A 208 -12.65 14.64 8.31
N GLY A 209 -12.91 13.66 9.20
CA GLY A 209 -11.86 12.96 9.95
C GLY A 209 -10.93 12.10 9.09
N PHE A 210 -11.36 11.69 7.91
CA PHE A 210 -10.61 10.80 7.01
C PHE A 210 -9.90 11.54 5.87
N LEU A 211 -10.30 12.78 5.60
CA LEU A 211 -9.68 13.61 4.56
C LEU A 211 -8.50 14.39 5.13
N ARG A 212 -7.36 14.32 4.46
CA ARG A 212 -6.12 15.00 4.82
C ARG A 212 -5.81 16.11 3.83
N ILE A 213 -5.24 17.21 4.35
CA ILE A 213 -4.71 18.30 3.54
C ILE A 213 -3.27 18.55 4.00
N LYS A 214 -2.31 18.07 3.21
CA LYS A 214 -0.90 18.34 3.45
C LYS A 214 -0.64 19.82 3.20
N ASN A 215 0.14 20.46 4.08
CA ASN A 215 0.50 21.87 3.97
C ASN A 215 -0.71 22.83 3.96
N GLY A 216 -1.82 22.44 4.61
CA GLY A 216 -2.99 23.29 4.80
C GLY A 216 -2.75 24.43 5.77
N LYS A 217 -3.69 25.41 5.81
CA LYS A 217 -3.63 26.57 6.72
C LYS A 217 -3.67 26.15 8.19
N ASN A 218 -4.38 25.07 8.52
CA ASN A 218 -4.42 24.51 9.88
C ASN A 218 -3.62 23.21 9.89
N PRO A 219 -2.59 23.07 10.74
CA PRO A 219 -1.82 21.82 10.85
C PRO A 219 -2.68 20.60 11.18
N LEU A 220 -3.79 20.77 11.90
CA LEU A 220 -4.73 19.69 12.23
C LEU A 220 -5.44 19.12 10.99
N ASP A 221 -5.49 19.85 9.87
CA ASP A 221 -6.08 19.37 8.64
C ASP A 221 -5.30 18.19 8.02
N ASN A 222 -4.04 17.98 8.46
CA ASN A 222 -3.24 16.81 8.10
C ASN A 222 -3.25 15.70 9.18
N SER A 223 -4.25 15.67 10.04
CA SER A 223 -4.38 14.66 11.11
C SER A 223 -5.73 13.93 11.04
N ALA A 224 -5.95 12.88 11.84
CA ALA A 224 -7.26 12.24 12.00
C ALA A 224 -8.16 12.98 13.02
N VAL A 225 -7.69 14.03 13.66
CA VAL A 225 -8.51 14.84 14.56
C VAL A 225 -9.69 15.42 13.79
N HIS A 226 -10.90 15.16 14.27
CA HIS A 226 -12.10 15.69 13.65
C HIS A 226 -12.21 17.20 13.84
N PRO A 227 -12.69 17.97 12.84
CA PRO A 227 -12.81 19.45 12.96
C PRO A 227 -13.60 19.96 14.17
N GLU A 228 -14.57 19.20 14.66
CA GLU A 228 -15.32 19.52 15.89
C GLU A 228 -14.42 19.60 17.13
N SER A 229 -13.35 18.82 17.14
CA SER A 229 -12.38 18.76 18.25
C SER A 229 -11.30 19.83 18.15
N TYR A 230 -11.26 20.64 17.10
CA TYR A 230 -10.22 21.67 16.94
C TYR A 230 -10.23 22.70 18.05
N VAL A 231 -11.43 23.12 18.48
CA VAL A 231 -11.60 24.07 19.60
C VAL A 231 -10.98 23.51 20.89
N LEU A 232 -11.12 22.22 21.11
CA LEU A 232 -10.53 21.55 22.26
C LEU A 232 -8.98 21.53 22.17
N VAL A 233 -8.44 21.18 21.01
CA VAL A 233 -6.98 21.18 20.81
C VAL A 233 -6.41 22.59 20.92
N ASP A 234 -7.11 23.60 20.41
CA ASP A 234 -6.76 25.02 20.60
C ASP A 234 -6.73 25.41 22.07
N LYS A 235 -7.71 24.94 22.87
CA LYS A 235 -7.75 25.17 24.32
C LYS A 235 -6.56 24.52 25.02
N ILE A 236 -6.28 23.24 24.72
CA ILE A 236 -5.10 22.52 25.27
C ILE A 236 -3.80 23.28 24.95
N ALA A 237 -3.63 23.71 23.70
CA ALA A 237 -2.42 24.45 23.28
C ALA A 237 -2.29 25.78 24.04
N LYS A 238 -3.39 26.53 24.24
CA LYS A 238 -3.42 27.78 25.01
C LYS A 238 -3.10 27.55 26.48
N ASP A 239 -3.69 26.55 27.10
CA ASP A 239 -3.47 26.24 28.52
C ASP A 239 -2.00 25.84 28.78
N LEU A 240 -1.34 25.24 27.79
CA LEU A 240 0.08 24.90 27.82
C LEU A 240 0.99 26.04 27.33
N ASN A 241 0.41 27.16 26.86
CA ASN A 241 1.12 28.32 26.31
C ASN A 241 2.07 27.94 25.13
N ILE A 242 1.59 27.10 24.22
CA ILE A 242 2.33 26.64 23.03
C ILE A 242 1.48 26.79 21.77
N ASN A 243 2.11 26.75 20.59
CA ASN A 243 1.38 26.67 19.33
C ASN A 243 0.92 25.24 19.04
N ILE A 244 -0.19 25.08 18.27
CA ILE A 244 -0.66 23.77 17.85
C ILE A 244 0.41 22.99 17.07
N ALA A 245 1.20 23.69 16.23
CA ALA A 245 2.27 23.07 15.47
C ALA A 245 3.34 22.43 16.39
N ASP A 246 3.61 23.03 17.55
CA ASP A 246 4.59 22.55 18.52
C ASP A 246 4.01 21.40 19.39
N LEU A 247 2.69 21.32 19.51
CA LEU A 247 1.99 20.23 20.19
C LEU A 247 2.05 18.95 19.35
N ILE A 248 1.96 19.08 18.04
CA ILE A 248 1.94 17.97 17.09
C ILE A 248 3.31 17.26 17.07
N GLY A 249 3.31 15.93 17.30
CA GLY A 249 4.51 15.09 17.31
C GLY A 249 5.35 15.18 18.59
N ASN A 250 4.97 16.00 19.55
CA ASN A 250 5.71 16.20 20.78
C ASN A 250 5.20 15.31 21.91
N LYS A 251 5.75 14.10 22.01
CA LYS A 251 5.35 13.10 23.03
C LYS A 251 5.49 13.61 24.46
N ASP A 252 6.58 14.32 24.75
CA ASP A 252 6.89 14.77 26.11
C ASP A 252 5.86 15.77 26.63
N ILE A 253 5.33 16.62 25.76
CA ILE A 253 4.26 17.55 26.08
C ILE A 253 2.92 16.81 26.19
N LEU A 254 2.62 15.96 25.22
CA LEU A 254 1.35 15.22 25.15
C LEU A 254 1.14 14.31 26.36
N GLN A 255 2.18 13.65 26.86
CA GLN A 255 2.12 12.79 28.06
C GLN A 255 1.89 13.57 29.36
N LYS A 256 2.21 14.86 29.42
CA LYS A 256 2.01 15.71 30.59
C LYS A 256 0.59 16.29 30.70
N ILE A 257 -0.24 16.11 29.65
CA ILE A 257 -1.59 16.65 29.63
C ILE A 257 -2.49 15.86 30.60
N ASN A 258 -3.06 16.55 31.57
CA ASN A 258 -4.11 15.97 32.41
C ASN A 258 -5.44 15.97 31.67
N LEU A 259 -5.74 14.84 31.00
CA LEU A 259 -6.93 14.68 30.17
C LEU A 259 -8.24 14.86 30.94
N GLN A 260 -8.25 14.58 32.25
CA GLN A 260 -9.46 14.72 33.08
C GLN A 260 -9.97 16.16 33.12
N HIS A 261 -9.09 17.16 33.00
CA HIS A 261 -9.48 18.58 32.95
C HIS A 261 -10.27 18.97 31.71
N TYR A 262 -10.22 18.16 30.65
CA TYR A 262 -10.85 18.44 29.35
C TYR A 262 -12.06 17.58 29.08
N VAL A 263 -12.42 16.68 30.00
CA VAL A 263 -13.67 15.91 29.90
C VAL A 263 -14.87 16.84 29.99
N SER A 264 -15.84 16.68 29.12
CA SER A 264 -17.07 17.44 29.08
C SER A 264 -18.26 16.51 28.79
N GLU A 265 -19.49 17.06 28.82
CA GLU A 265 -20.67 16.29 28.46
C GLU A 265 -20.65 15.71 27.05
N THR A 266 -19.94 16.38 26.13
CA THR A 266 -19.84 16.00 24.70
C THR A 266 -18.55 15.24 24.36
N ILE A 267 -17.49 15.35 25.18
CA ILE A 267 -16.18 14.75 24.92
C ILE A 267 -15.73 13.92 26.13
N GLY A 268 -15.77 12.62 25.96
CA GLY A 268 -15.35 11.66 26.97
C GLY A 268 -13.82 11.41 26.98
N LEU A 269 -13.33 10.77 28.02
CA LEU A 269 -11.92 10.40 28.17
C LEU A 269 -11.38 9.54 26.99
N PRO A 270 -12.13 8.54 26.43
CA PRO A 270 -11.67 7.79 25.28
C PRO A 270 -11.38 8.69 24.08
N THR A 271 -12.27 9.62 23.76
CA THR A 271 -12.07 10.56 22.64
C THR A 271 -10.85 11.44 22.84
N LEU A 272 -10.59 11.89 24.08
CA LEU A 272 -9.39 12.66 24.43
C LEU A 272 -8.11 11.83 24.23
N GLN A 273 -8.15 10.57 24.64
CA GLN A 273 -7.02 9.64 24.43
C GLN A 273 -6.74 9.43 22.93
N ASP A 274 -7.77 9.26 22.11
CA ASP A 274 -7.62 9.12 20.67
C ASP A 274 -7.05 10.40 20.03
N ILE A 275 -7.51 11.57 20.45
CA ILE A 275 -6.98 12.87 19.99
C ILE A 275 -5.49 12.98 20.34
N VAL A 276 -5.09 12.69 21.57
CA VAL A 276 -3.69 12.75 22.00
C VAL A 276 -2.83 11.76 21.23
N LYS A 277 -3.30 10.53 21.06
CA LYS A 277 -2.62 9.50 20.27
C LYS A 277 -2.42 9.93 18.82
N GLU A 278 -3.43 10.57 18.22
CA GLU A 278 -3.33 11.11 16.86
C GLU A 278 -2.38 12.31 16.79
N LEU A 279 -2.38 13.19 17.78
CA LEU A 279 -1.44 14.32 17.84
C LEU A 279 0.00 13.87 18.04
N GLU A 280 0.23 12.72 18.69
CA GLU A 280 1.57 12.13 18.85
C GLU A 280 2.18 11.74 17.50
N LYS A 281 1.37 11.24 16.59
CA LYS A 281 1.80 10.80 15.24
C LYS A 281 0.76 11.21 14.19
N PRO A 282 0.62 12.49 13.90
CA PRO A 282 -0.44 12.99 13.04
C PRO A 282 -0.30 12.49 11.61
N GLY A 283 -1.41 12.03 11.07
CA GLY A 283 -1.46 11.53 9.70
C GLY A 283 -0.46 10.39 9.44
N LEU A 284 -0.03 9.68 10.50
CA LEU A 284 0.83 8.51 10.33
C LEU A 284 0.10 7.48 9.49
N ASP A 285 0.66 7.19 8.35
CA ASP A 285 0.26 6.04 7.56
C ASP A 285 0.59 4.78 8.38
N PRO A 286 -0.41 3.96 8.78
CA PRO A 286 -0.15 2.76 9.57
C PRO A 286 0.58 1.68 8.78
N ARG A 287 0.69 1.84 7.45
CA ARG A 287 1.36 0.89 6.58
C ARG A 287 2.87 0.96 6.80
N GLU A 288 3.52 -0.20 6.79
CA GLU A 288 4.98 -0.26 6.78
C GLU A 288 5.54 0.31 5.46
N LYS A 289 6.72 0.94 5.54
CA LYS A 289 7.44 1.34 4.34
C LYS A 289 7.83 0.10 3.54
N ALA A 290 7.79 0.21 2.21
CA ALA A 290 8.28 -0.85 1.33
C ALA A 290 9.73 -1.20 1.70
N LYS A 291 9.98 -2.49 1.93
CA LYS A 291 11.34 -3.01 2.21
C LYS A 291 11.87 -3.64 0.92
N VAL A 292 13.12 -3.33 0.60
CA VAL A 292 13.81 -4.05 -0.48
C VAL A 292 13.96 -5.50 -0.03
N PHE A 293 13.37 -6.42 -0.79
CA PHE A 293 13.45 -7.85 -0.54
C PHE A 293 14.20 -8.51 -1.70
N SER A 294 15.13 -9.40 -1.38
CA SER A 294 15.79 -10.23 -2.37
C SER A 294 15.87 -11.66 -1.87
N PHE A 295 15.58 -12.60 -2.76
CA PHE A 295 15.88 -14.01 -2.52
C PHE A 295 17.38 -14.27 -2.49
N ASP A 296 17.79 -15.40 -1.90
CA ASP A 296 19.19 -15.81 -1.93
C ASP A 296 19.63 -16.12 -3.37
N ALA A 297 20.60 -15.35 -3.86
CA ALA A 297 21.09 -15.45 -5.24
C ALA A 297 21.76 -16.80 -5.55
N ASN A 298 22.20 -17.53 -4.52
CA ASN A 298 22.86 -18.82 -4.67
C ASN A 298 21.87 -19.98 -4.84
N ILE A 299 20.59 -19.76 -4.56
CA ILE A 299 19.54 -20.77 -4.61
C ILE A 299 18.71 -20.57 -5.87
N LYS A 300 18.91 -21.46 -6.84
CA LYS A 300 18.20 -21.43 -8.14
C LYS A 300 17.27 -22.62 -8.35
N THR A 301 17.61 -23.74 -7.74
CA THR A 301 16.87 -25.00 -7.86
C THR A 301 16.71 -25.69 -6.51
N ILE A 302 15.79 -26.64 -6.42
CA ILE A 302 15.59 -27.44 -5.22
C ILE A 302 16.85 -28.24 -4.81
N ALA A 303 17.74 -28.54 -5.75
CA ALA A 303 18.99 -29.25 -5.50
C ALA A 303 20.05 -28.39 -4.77
N ASP A 304 19.92 -27.07 -4.80
CA ASP A 304 20.82 -26.14 -4.13
C ASP A 304 20.54 -26.00 -2.63
N LEU A 305 19.37 -26.51 -2.19
CA LEU A 305 18.92 -26.41 -0.81
C LEU A 305 19.66 -27.38 0.12
N LYS A 306 20.03 -26.90 1.30
CA LYS A 306 20.65 -27.71 2.36
C LYS A 306 19.82 -27.64 3.64
N THR A 307 19.63 -28.79 4.29
CA THR A 307 19.00 -28.85 5.61
C THR A 307 19.74 -27.95 6.60
N GLY A 308 18.98 -27.18 7.38
CA GLY A 308 19.49 -26.20 8.33
C GLY A 308 19.80 -24.81 7.77
N GLN A 309 19.73 -24.62 6.45
CA GLN A 309 19.96 -23.34 5.81
C GLN A 309 18.85 -22.34 6.15
N LEU A 310 19.24 -21.07 6.38
CA LEU A 310 18.32 -19.94 6.57
C LEU A 310 18.15 -19.22 5.25
N LEU A 311 16.90 -18.98 4.87
CA LEU A 311 16.54 -18.34 3.62
C LEU A 311 15.49 -17.26 3.81
N PRO A 312 15.58 -16.16 3.08
CA PRO A 312 14.46 -15.22 2.97
C PRO A 312 13.35 -15.85 2.13
N GLY A 313 12.08 -15.62 2.54
CA GLY A 313 10.93 -16.14 1.83
C GLY A 313 9.73 -15.21 1.92
N ILE A 314 8.76 -15.43 1.02
CA ILE A 314 7.49 -14.70 0.99
C ILE A 314 6.35 -15.70 1.13
N VAL A 315 5.43 -15.46 2.07
CA VAL A 315 4.24 -16.29 2.23
C VAL A 315 3.32 -16.10 1.03
N ASN A 316 3.15 -17.15 0.22
CA ASN A 316 2.33 -17.07 -1.00
C ASN A 316 0.95 -17.74 -0.87
N ASN A 317 0.75 -18.62 0.13
CA ASN A 317 -0.55 -19.20 0.41
C ASN A 317 -0.65 -19.62 1.89
N ILE A 318 -1.85 -19.50 2.47
CA ILE A 318 -2.15 -19.90 3.86
C ILE A 318 -3.28 -20.92 3.86
N THR A 319 -3.09 -22.00 4.62
CA THR A 319 -4.06 -23.09 4.78
C THR A 319 -4.23 -23.42 6.27
N ASN A 320 -5.23 -24.21 6.62
CA ASN A 320 -5.46 -24.63 8.02
C ASN A 320 -4.30 -25.46 8.61
N PHE A 321 -3.51 -26.14 7.77
CA PHE A 321 -2.40 -26.99 8.21
C PHE A 321 -1.04 -26.31 8.12
N GLY A 322 -0.97 -25.04 7.69
CA GLY A 322 0.28 -24.29 7.57
C GLY A 322 0.27 -23.28 6.44
N CYS A 323 1.45 -22.80 6.06
CA CYS A 323 1.58 -21.86 4.95
C CYS A 323 2.64 -22.31 3.95
N PHE A 324 2.44 -21.93 2.69
CA PHE A 324 3.41 -22.10 1.62
C PHE A 324 4.23 -20.83 1.48
N VAL A 325 5.53 -21.02 1.27
CA VAL A 325 6.50 -19.91 1.18
C VAL A 325 7.28 -20.02 -0.12
N ASP A 326 7.30 -18.97 -0.89
CA ASP A 326 8.21 -18.79 -2.00
C ASP A 326 9.60 -18.43 -1.44
N ILE A 327 10.61 -19.23 -1.75
CA ILE A 327 11.98 -19.06 -1.32
C ILE A 327 12.91 -18.73 -2.50
N GLY A 328 12.34 -18.29 -3.61
CA GLY A 328 13.10 -17.86 -4.78
C GLY A 328 13.34 -18.98 -5.81
N ILE A 329 12.73 -20.15 -5.70
CA ILE A 329 12.81 -21.22 -6.69
C ILE A 329 11.41 -21.58 -7.22
N LYS A 330 11.34 -22.49 -8.20
CA LYS A 330 10.07 -22.88 -8.83
C LYS A 330 9.10 -23.53 -7.84
N GLU A 331 9.62 -24.32 -6.91
CA GLU A 331 8.87 -25.05 -5.91
C GLU A 331 8.72 -24.22 -4.63
N SER A 332 7.49 -24.10 -4.12
CA SER A 332 7.24 -23.45 -2.81
C SER A 332 7.52 -24.44 -1.67
N GLY A 333 8.09 -23.94 -0.58
CA GLY A 333 8.27 -24.71 0.64
C GLY A 333 7.02 -24.64 1.53
N LEU A 334 6.78 -25.67 2.32
CA LEU A 334 5.68 -25.74 3.29
C LEU A 334 6.22 -25.55 4.71
N ILE A 335 5.66 -24.58 5.43
CA ILE A 335 5.77 -24.49 6.89
C ILE A 335 4.50 -25.13 7.46
N HIS A 336 4.63 -26.32 8.04
CA HIS A 336 3.51 -26.94 8.74
C HIS A 336 3.16 -26.15 10.00
N VAL A 337 1.89 -26.17 10.44
CA VAL A 337 1.41 -25.43 11.62
C VAL A 337 2.26 -25.65 12.88
N SER A 338 2.81 -26.86 13.08
CA SER A 338 3.72 -27.18 14.19
C SER A 338 5.08 -26.50 14.12
N ASN A 339 5.47 -25.98 12.94
CA ASN A 339 6.76 -25.32 12.70
C ASN A 339 6.63 -23.79 12.56
N LEU A 340 5.45 -23.24 12.84
CA LEU A 340 5.16 -21.81 12.83
C LEU A 340 5.46 -21.16 14.20
N SER A 341 5.28 -21.91 15.30
CA SER A 341 5.49 -21.41 16.65
C SER A 341 5.84 -22.57 17.61
N ASP A 342 6.53 -22.23 18.71
CA ASP A 342 6.79 -23.15 19.81
C ASP A 342 5.53 -23.44 20.64
N THR A 343 4.48 -22.64 20.49
CA THR A 343 3.18 -22.79 21.16
C THR A 343 2.13 -23.28 20.18
N PHE A 344 1.06 -23.87 20.71
CA PHE A 344 -0.04 -24.34 19.88
C PHE A 344 -0.68 -23.18 19.08
N VAL A 345 -0.70 -23.33 17.76
CA VAL A 345 -1.29 -22.38 16.81
C VAL A 345 -2.69 -22.84 16.42
N LYS A 346 -3.69 -22.11 16.86
CA LYS A 346 -5.10 -22.38 16.52
C LYS A 346 -5.47 -21.85 15.13
N ASP A 347 -4.89 -20.70 14.75
CA ASP A 347 -5.13 -20.04 13.46
C ASP A 347 -3.79 -19.58 12.89
N VAL A 348 -3.47 -20.06 11.69
CA VAL A 348 -2.24 -19.72 10.97
C VAL A 348 -2.19 -18.22 10.64
N ASN A 349 -3.35 -17.60 10.34
CA ASN A 349 -3.44 -16.17 10.04
C ASN A 349 -3.10 -15.26 11.24
N ALA A 350 -3.12 -15.79 12.47
CA ALA A 350 -2.68 -15.04 13.65
C ALA A 350 -1.14 -14.93 13.75
N ILE A 351 -0.40 -15.76 13.01
CA ILE A 351 1.07 -15.82 13.05
C ILE A 351 1.71 -15.21 11.81
N VAL A 352 1.15 -15.50 10.63
CA VAL A 352 1.69 -15.01 9.35
C VAL A 352 0.58 -14.46 8.47
N ASN A 353 0.93 -13.47 7.64
CA ASN A 353 0.03 -12.88 6.68
C ASN A 353 0.44 -13.24 5.25
N LEU A 354 -0.53 -13.25 4.34
CA LEU A 354 -0.25 -13.41 2.91
C LEU A 354 0.68 -12.29 2.42
N GLN A 355 1.65 -12.64 1.57
CA GLN A 355 2.72 -11.75 1.06
C GLN A 355 3.69 -11.22 2.14
N GLN A 356 3.64 -11.75 3.35
CA GLN A 356 4.59 -11.39 4.39
C GLN A 356 5.99 -11.91 4.04
N GLN A 357 6.98 -11.04 4.18
CA GLN A 357 8.40 -11.40 4.10
C GLN A 357 8.83 -12.02 5.43
N ILE A 358 9.40 -13.20 5.38
CA ILE A 358 9.82 -13.98 6.55
C ILE A 358 11.18 -14.63 6.32
N THR A 359 11.86 -14.98 7.40
CA THR A 359 13.05 -15.85 7.35
C THR A 359 12.61 -17.27 7.68
N VAL A 360 13.03 -18.23 6.85
CA VAL A 360 12.70 -19.63 7.05
C VAL A 360 13.97 -20.48 7.17
N LYS A 361 13.86 -21.57 7.93
CA LYS A 361 14.89 -22.61 8.03
C LYS A 361 14.46 -23.83 7.26
N VAL A 362 15.32 -24.35 6.41
CA VAL A 362 15.11 -25.59 5.68
C VAL A 362 15.21 -26.78 6.65
N LEU A 363 14.13 -27.55 6.81
CA LEU A 363 14.11 -28.74 7.64
C LEU A 363 14.44 -30.01 6.85
N GLU A 364 13.80 -30.17 5.69
CA GLU A 364 13.93 -31.35 4.85
C GLU A 364 13.71 -30.98 3.38
N VAL A 365 14.44 -31.64 2.48
CA VAL A 365 14.32 -31.48 1.03
C VAL A 365 14.17 -32.83 0.37
N ASP A 366 13.01 -33.10 -0.25
CA ASP A 366 12.78 -34.25 -1.10
C ASP A 366 12.83 -33.83 -2.58
N VAL A 367 13.99 -33.98 -3.19
CA VAL A 367 14.23 -33.56 -4.59
C VAL A 367 13.37 -34.39 -5.56
N VAL A 368 13.11 -35.67 -5.26
CA VAL A 368 12.36 -36.57 -6.13
C VAL A 368 10.88 -36.18 -6.17
N ARG A 369 10.29 -35.93 -5.00
CA ARG A 369 8.89 -35.53 -4.85
C ARG A 369 8.69 -34.03 -4.95
N LYS A 370 9.77 -33.27 -5.12
CA LYS A 370 9.76 -31.78 -5.15
C LYS A 370 9.07 -31.16 -3.93
N ARG A 371 9.39 -31.67 -2.74
CA ARG A 371 8.83 -31.19 -1.47
C ARG A 371 9.92 -30.57 -0.62
N ILE A 372 9.60 -29.45 -0.01
CA ILE A 372 10.50 -28.69 0.85
C ILE A 372 9.75 -28.42 2.15
N GLN A 373 10.29 -28.90 3.26
CA GLN A 373 9.76 -28.61 4.59
C GLN A 373 10.56 -27.47 5.22
N LEU A 374 9.85 -26.49 5.73
CA LEU A 374 10.42 -25.28 6.30
C LEU A 374 9.91 -25.09 7.75
N ALA A 375 10.67 -24.31 8.52
CA ALA A 375 10.22 -23.75 9.79
C ALA A 375 10.36 -22.23 9.76
N LEU A 376 9.46 -21.54 10.45
CA LEU A 376 9.56 -20.10 10.66
C LEU A 376 10.70 -19.80 11.63
N VAL A 377 11.57 -18.84 11.28
CA VAL A 377 12.60 -18.31 12.17
C VAL A 377 12.07 -17.03 12.80
N LYS A 378 12.13 -16.97 14.11
CA LYS A 378 11.68 -15.81 14.90
C LYS A 378 12.73 -14.71 14.93
#